data_6cc9be4169f057d2ac5c926aa610becc
#
_entry.id   6cc9be4169f057d2ac5c926aa610becc
#
_cell.length_a   1.000
_cell.length_b   1.000
_cell.length_c   1.000
_cell.angle_alpha   90.00
_cell.angle_beta   90.00
_cell.angle_gamma   90.00
#
_symmetry.space_group_name_H-M   'P 1'
#
loop_
_entity.id
_entity.type
_entity.pdbx_description
1 polymer ?
#
loop_
_entity_poly.entity_id
_entity_poly.type
_entity_poly.pdbx_seq_one_letter_code
_entity_poly.pdbx_strand_id
1 'polypeptide(L)'
;MTKSLLVILSLLGMSVLAQAQTNPQPGFIVTNENDTIWGTIDYLSDLRNMNACLFKADNEQTYREYKPGEISGYRLSNNGIFYVTRTLMIGNTEKTVFAEYLLQGGVSLYYARDARTQYYYWVDENGKVARMVYDGQKGKVPYEDQLLRKKRIMEVSQLLVKSADAQQRLWKTNYSATDLMDLTREYNETYCTNAGECVQFKFDAKKKYGIMVRFRAEAGLNFNTVRNKHYTGENWIETNCATPYFGIGADFTIPRFSKILNLETMLTLNKKSGEEDETDYLGKVTNMSFEYYDLELQLGPALRLLPNSKIHPFVRGGLSVNEMFGIKTENMDHYKIGRHEQDFRTRMGLGFYLGAGVDIAVGSHSIRVVANYVTHNHDDMAILTKSKAFSVGIGFCY
;
A
#
# COMPACT_ATOMS: atom_id res chain seq x y z
N MET A 1 -13.88 -32.74 14.37
CA MET A 1 -13.50 -31.57 15.17
C MET A 1 -12.72 -30.49 14.37
N THR A 2 -11.87 -30.81 13.42
CA THR A 2 -11.03 -29.85 12.67
C THR A 2 -11.80 -28.90 11.73
N LYS A 3 -12.86 -29.40 11.07
CA LYS A 3 -13.65 -28.56 10.12
C LYS A 3 -14.48 -27.48 10.83
N SER A 4 -15.04 -27.80 12.00
CA SER A 4 -15.82 -26.83 12.80
C SER A 4 -14.94 -25.75 13.41
N LEU A 5 -13.70 -26.06 13.79
CA LEU A 5 -12.74 -25.10 14.30
C LEU A 5 -12.31 -24.10 13.22
N LEU A 6 -12.11 -24.57 11.98
CA LEU A 6 -11.80 -23.72 10.83
C LEU A 6 -12.94 -22.76 10.49
N VAL A 7 -14.19 -23.20 10.56
CA VAL A 7 -15.37 -22.34 10.33
C VAL A 7 -15.51 -21.29 11.43
N ILE A 8 -15.28 -21.65 12.69
CA ILE A 8 -15.32 -20.70 13.81
C ILE A 8 -14.17 -19.67 13.69
N LEU A 9 -12.97 -20.10 13.30
CA LEU A 9 -11.84 -19.21 13.08
C LEU A 9 -12.11 -18.25 11.90
N SER A 10 -12.74 -18.70 10.82
CA SER A 10 -13.11 -17.87 9.67
C SER A 10 -14.21 -16.86 10.02
N LEU A 11 -15.21 -17.25 10.81
CA LEU A 11 -16.27 -16.34 11.29
C LEU A 11 -15.75 -15.30 12.28
N LEU A 12 -14.83 -15.68 13.18
CA LEU A 12 -14.13 -14.76 14.08
C LEU A 12 -13.23 -13.79 13.29
N GLY A 13 -12.55 -14.27 12.25
CA GLY A 13 -11.76 -13.41 11.35
C GLY A 13 -12.60 -12.39 10.59
N MET A 14 -13.80 -12.75 10.14
CA MET A 14 -14.72 -11.83 9.45
C MET A 14 -15.29 -10.75 10.38
N SER A 15 -15.56 -11.04 11.63
CA SER A 15 -16.06 -10.05 12.59
C SER A 15 -14.99 -9.02 12.99
N VAL A 16 -13.74 -9.42 13.05
CA VAL A 16 -12.61 -8.50 13.31
C VAL A 16 -12.33 -7.59 12.10
N LEU A 17 -12.52 -8.08 10.88
CA LEU A 17 -12.36 -7.29 9.65
C LEU A 17 -13.42 -6.20 9.52
N ALA A 18 -14.63 -6.41 10.03
CA ALA A 18 -15.70 -5.42 9.99
C ALA A 18 -15.44 -4.19 10.90
N GLN A 19 -14.70 -4.35 11.99
CA GLN A 19 -14.30 -3.23 12.87
C GLN A 19 -12.97 -2.58 12.47
N ALA A 20 -12.16 -3.22 11.63
CA ALA A 20 -10.82 -2.78 11.27
C ALA A 20 -10.78 -1.64 10.22
N GLN A 21 -11.93 -1.17 9.73
CA GLN A 21 -12.01 -0.15 8.67
C GLN A 21 -12.19 1.29 9.20
N THR A 22 -12.24 1.53 10.50
CA THR A 22 -12.38 2.87 11.04
C THR A 22 -11.02 3.59 11.10
N ASN A 23 -10.99 4.83 10.58
CA ASN A 23 -9.82 5.70 10.62
C ASN A 23 -10.21 7.05 11.24
N PRO A 24 -10.47 7.08 12.56
CA PRO A 24 -10.93 8.28 13.23
C PRO A 24 -9.85 9.37 13.19
N GLN A 25 -10.24 10.55 12.76
CA GLN A 25 -9.40 11.75 12.70
C GLN A 25 -10.12 12.88 13.41
N PRO A 26 -9.43 13.68 14.25
CA PRO A 26 -10.01 14.88 14.81
C PRO A 26 -10.34 15.89 13.71
N GLY A 27 -11.48 16.54 13.84
CA GLY A 27 -11.95 17.50 12.86
C GLY A 27 -13.23 18.17 13.27
N PHE A 28 -13.88 18.83 12.32
CA PHE A 28 -15.16 19.49 12.53
C PHE A 28 -16.00 19.46 11.27
N ILE A 29 -17.31 19.56 11.44
CA ILE A 29 -18.25 19.85 10.37
C ILE A 29 -18.66 21.31 10.43
N VAL A 30 -19.04 21.87 9.28
CA VAL A 30 -19.67 23.19 9.14
C VAL A 30 -21.10 22.96 8.68
N THR A 31 -22.07 23.37 9.47
CA THR A 31 -23.49 23.25 9.15
C THR A 31 -23.88 24.21 8.03
N ASN A 32 -25.09 24.09 7.50
CA ASN A 32 -25.59 25.02 6.48
C ASN A 32 -25.86 26.42 7.05
N GLU A 33 -26.00 26.54 8.37
CA GLU A 33 -26.11 27.78 9.12
C GLU A 33 -24.76 28.42 9.44
N ASN A 34 -23.65 27.82 8.97
CA ASN A 34 -22.26 28.18 9.22
C ASN A 34 -21.77 27.94 10.66
N ASP A 35 -22.46 27.13 11.43
CA ASP A 35 -21.99 26.71 12.74
C ASP A 35 -20.91 25.63 12.62
N THR A 36 -19.92 25.68 13.50
CA THR A 36 -18.82 24.70 13.53
C THR A 36 -19.04 23.75 14.69
N ILE A 37 -19.14 22.45 14.42
CA ILE A 37 -19.29 21.39 15.41
C ILE A 37 -18.02 20.54 15.41
N TRP A 38 -17.32 20.51 16.54
CA TRP A 38 -16.09 19.74 16.73
C TRP A 38 -16.37 18.28 17.08
N GLY A 39 -15.44 17.40 16.64
CA GLY A 39 -15.57 15.97 16.90
C GLY A 39 -14.56 15.14 16.14
N THR A 40 -14.98 13.93 15.82
CA THR A 40 -14.16 12.93 15.14
C THR A 40 -14.80 12.53 13.82
N ILE A 41 -14.02 12.57 12.74
CA ILE A 41 -14.42 12.16 11.39
C ILE A 41 -13.79 10.81 11.11
N ASP A 42 -14.57 9.84 10.68
CA ASP A 42 -14.04 8.57 10.16
C ASP A 42 -13.58 8.77 8.71
N TYR A 43 -12.26 9.00 8.57
CA TYR A 43 -11.65 9.28 7.26
C TYR A 43 -11.37 7.98 6.50
N LEU A 44 -12.20 7.73 5.50
CA LEU A 44 -12.15 6.54 4.66
C LEU A 44 -11.32 6.78 3.38
N SER A 45 -11.75 6.26 2.24
CA SER A 45 -11.13 6.57 0.95
C SER A 45 -11.67 7.89 0.40
N ASP A 46 -10.91 8.57 -0.48
CA ASP A 46 -11.34 9.81 -1.12
C ASP A 46 -12.72 9.71 -1.77
N LEU A 47 -12.96 8.58 -2.46
CA LEU A 47 -14.25 8.37 -3.12
C LEU A 47 -15.40 8.28 -2.12
N ARG A 48 -15.18 7.65 -0.95
CA ARG A 48 -16.18 7.60 0.11
C ARG A 48 -16.36 8.94 0.78
N ASN A 49 -15.27 9.61 1.12
CA ASN A 49 -15.29 10.94 1.75
C ASN A 49 -15.94 12.00 0.87
N MET A 50 -15.86 11.85 -0.44
CA MET A 50 -16.56 12.72 -1.38
C MET A 50 -18.07 12.49 -1.39
N ASN A 51 -18.55 11.30 -1.05
CA ASN A 51 -19.98 10.94 -1.09
C ASN A 51 -20.64 10.98 0.28
N ALA A 52 -19.89 10.87 1.37
CA ALA A 52 -20.42 10.89 2.73
C ALA A 52 -19.35 11.31 3.75
N CYS A 53 -19.76 12.01 4.81
CA CYS A 53 -18.97 12.31 5.96
C CYS A 53 -19.53 11.54 7.16
N LEU A 54 -18.74 10.60 7.70
CA LEU A 54 -19.06 9.93 8.94
C LEU A 54 -18.45 10.73 10.09
N PHE A 55 -19.29 11.41 10.86
CA PHE A 55 -18.90 12.33 11.92
C PHE A 55 -19.51 11.94 13.25
N LYS A 56 -18.74 12.08 14.31
CA LYS A 56 -19.18 11.92 15.69
C LYS A 56 -18.78 13.17 16.49
N ALA A 57 -19.75 13.90 17.01
CA ALA A 57 -19.49 15.06 17.87
C ALA A 57 -18.83 14.63 19.19
N ASP A 58 -18.07 15.51 19.82
CA ASP A 58 -17.32 15.20 21.05
C ASP A 58 -18.22 14.75 22.21
N ASN A 59 -19.48 15.19 22.22
CA ASN A 59 -20.51 14.83 23.21
C ASN A 59 -21.36 13.62 22.81
N GLU A 60 -21.11 12.99 21.62
CA GLU A 60 -21.87 11.86 21.12
C GLU A 60 -21.06 10.56 21.19
N GLN A 61 -21.77 9.42 21.26
CA GLN A 61 -21.16 8.09 21.32
C GLN A 61 -21.12 7.40 19.94
N THR A 62 -22.00 7.80 19.03
CA THR A 62 -22.20 7.12 17.73
C THR A 62 -21.84 8.06 16.57
N TYR A 63 -21.37 7.46 15.48
CA TYR A 63 -21.16 8.18 14.24
C TYR A 63 -22.49 8.41 13.52
N ARG A 64 -22.64 9.62 12.99
CA ARG A 64 -23.70 9.98 12.07
C ARG A 64 -23.14 10.18 10.68
N GLU A 65 -23.84 9.67 9.66
CA GLU A 65 -23.51 9.90 8.27
C GLU A 65 -24.19 11.18 7.77
N TYR A 66 -23.40 12.09 7.20
CA TYR A 66 -23.87 13.28 6.52
C TYR A 66 -23.61 13.15 5.03
N LYS A 67 -24.61 13.44 4.21
CA LYS A 67 -24.51 13.48 2.75
C LYS A 67 -24.21 14.89 2.26
N PRO A 68 -23.64 15.05 1.04
CA PRO A 68 -23.46 16.35 0.41
C PRO A 68 -24.79 17.11 0.33
N GLY A 69 -24.81 18.35 0.83
CA GLY A 69 -25.99 19.20 0.96
C GLY A 69 -26.62 19.23 2.35
N GLU A 70 -26.39 18.21 3.20
CA GLU A 70 -26.87 18.24 4.59
C GLU A 70 -25.98 19.10 5.48
N ILE A 71 -24.72 19.29 5.09
CA ILE A 71 -23.74 20.20 5.73
C ILE A 71 -23.01 20.99 4.65
N SER A 72 -22.52 22.17 4.97
CA SER A 72 -21.71 23.01 4.08
C SER A 72 -20.34 22.39 3.80
N GLY A 73 -19.78 21.67 4.78
CA GLY A 73 -18.50 21.00 4.60
C GLY A 73 -17.96 20.39 5.89
N TYR A 74 -16.75 19.81 5.80
CA TYR A 74 -16.05 19.27 6.95
C TYR A 74 -14.54 19.33 6.76
N ARG A 75 -13.79 19.47 7.86
CA ARG A 75 -12.34 19.63 7.82
C ARG A 75 -11.64 18.72 8.82
N LEU A 76 -10.53 18.13 8.38
CA LEU A 76 -9.64 17.33 9.22
C LEU A 76 -8.59 18.23 9.88
N SER A 77 -8.44 18.15 11.19
CA SER A 77 -7.49 19.00 11.95
C SER A 77 -6.04 18.59 11.72
N ASN A 78 -5.77 17.30 11.54
CA ASN A 78 -4.40 16.77 11.48
C ASN A 78 -3.63 17.11 10.20
N ASN A 79 -4.32 17.22 9.07
CA ASN A 79 -3.72 17.43 7.74
C ASN A 79 -4.33 18.63 6.99
N GLY A 80 -5.32 19.28 7.60
CA GLY A 80 -5.97 20.45 7.06
C GLY A 80 -6.85 20.20 5.82
N ILE A 81 -7.09 18.93 5.45
CA ILE A 81 -7.96 18.59 4.31
C ILE A 81 -9.36 19.12 4.59
N PHE A 82 -9.88 19.91 3.65
CA PHE A 82 -11.18 20.53 3.75
C PHE A 82 -12.07 20.06 2.59
N TYR A 83 -13.22 19.50 2.91
CA TYR A 83 -14.25 19.11 1.96
C TYR A 83 -15.42 20.07 2.07
N VAL A 84 -15.93 20.53 0.95
CA VAL A 84 -17.10 21.45 0.88
C VAL A 84 -18.14 20.89 -0.07
N THR A 85 -19.41 21.09 0.25
CA THR A 85 -20.52 20.71 -0.61
C THR A 85 -20.47 21.54 -1.90
N ARG A 86 -20.41 20.87 -3.05
CA ARG A 86 -20.45 21.48 -4.39
C ARG A 86 -21.21 20.58 -5.36
N THR A 87 -21.97 21.21 -6.25
CA THR A 87 -22.57 20.54 -7.40
C THR A 87 -21.63 20.68 -8.59
N LEU A 88 -21.10 19.56 -9.08
CA LEU A 88 -20.04 19.51 -10.09
C LEU A 88 -20.34 18.43 -11.14
N MET A 89 -19.81 18.64 -12.36
CA MET A 89 -19.88 17.66 -13.44
C MET A 89 -18.87 16.53 -13.25
N ILE A 90 -19.28 15.40 -12.67
CA ILE A 90 -18.45 14.19 -12.53
C ILE A 90 -18.73 13.26 -13.72
N GLY A 91 -17.72 13.03 -14.54
CA GLY A 91 -17.97 12.42 -15.87
C GLY A 91 -18.84 13.33 -16.72
N ASN A 92 -19.99 12.82 -17.13
CA ASN A 92 -21.01 13.53 -17.90
C ASN A 92 -22.28 13.81 -17.09
N THR A 93 -22.24 13.65 -15.78
CA THR A 93 -23.40 13.80 -14.90
C THR A 93 -23.12 14.86 -13.84
N GLU A 94 -24.05 15.74 -13.62
CA GLU A 94 -24.02 16.69 -12.53
C GLU A 94 -24.34 15.97 -11.21
N LYS A 95 -23.46 16.15 -10.20
CA LYS A 95 -23.59 15.51 -8.89
C LYS A 95 -23.23 16.48 -7.79
N THR A 96 -24.01 16.48 -6.71
CA THR A 96 -23.65 17.15 -5.48
C THR A 96 -22.73 16.25 -4.68
N VAL A 97 -21.53 16.74 -4.37
CA VAL A 97 -20.46 15.99 -3.72
C VAL A 97 -19.76 16.86 -2.66
N PHE A 98 -19.04 16.23 -1.76
CA PHE A 98 -18.04 16.91 -0.95
C PHE A 98 -16.75 17.02 -1.78
N ALA A 99 -16.60 18.15 -2.48
CA ALA A 99 -15.38 18.44 -3.22
C ALA A 99 -14.28 18.85 -2.25
N GLU A 100 -13.08 18.34 -2.48
CA GLU A 100 -11.93 18.78 -1.69
C GLU A 100 -11.52 20.18 -2.11
N TYR A 101 -11.50 21.12 -1.16
CA TYR A 101 -11.10 22.51 -1.35
C TYR A 101 -9.59 22.62 -1.25
N LEU A 102 -8.92 22.74 -2.38
CA LEU A 102 -7.47 22.78 -2.43
C LEU A 102 -6.93 24.19 -2.14
N LEU A 103 -7.48 25.19 -2.79
CA LEU A 103 -7.08 26.60 -2.65
C LEU A 103 -8.30 27.52 -2.73
N GLN A 104 -8.32 28.55 -1.87
CA GLN A 104 -9.23 29.67 -1.93
C GLN A 104 -8.49 30.91 -2.39
N GLY A 105 -9.09 31.72 -3.23
CA GLY A 105 -8.53 32.97 -3.71
C GLY A 105 -9.40 33.61 -4.78
N GLY A 106 -8.86 34.57 -5.54
CA GLY A 106 -9.54 35.16 -6.70
C GLY A 106 -9.98 34.12 -7.71
N VAL A 107 -9.25 32.99 -7.78
CA VAL A 107 -9.70 31.75 -8.40
C VAL A 107 -9.50 30.61 -7.41
N SER A 108 -10.59 29.96 -7.06
CA SER A 108 -10.61 28.82 -6.14
C SER A 108 -10.41 27.50 -6.89
N LEU A 109 -9.66 26.57 -6.29
CA LEU A 109 -9.37 25.27 -6.86
C LEU A 109 -10.00 24.14 -6.02
N TYR A 110 -10.82 23.31 -6.66
CA TYR A 110 -11.44 22.14 -6.06
C TYR A 110 -10.99 20.85 -6.75
N TYR A 111 -11.04 19.77 -6.01
CA TYR A 111 -10.76 18.42 -6.51
C TYR A 111 -11.94 17.50 -6.21
N ALA A 112 -12.27 16.68 -7.19
CA ALA A 112 -13.18 15.56 -7.06
C ALA A 112 -12.72 14.40 -7.93
N ARG A 113 -13.31 13.21 -7.76
CA ARG A 113 -12.96 12.04 -8.55
C ARG A 113 -14.15 11.08 -8.71
N ASP A 114 -14.07 10.25 -9.72
CA ASP A 114 -14.79 8.98 -9.74
C ASP A 114 -13.83 7.80 -9.49
N ALA A 115 -14.26 6.57 -9.81
CA ALA A 115 -13.44 5.37 -9.60
C ALA A 115 -12.16 5.36 -10.44
N ARG A 116 -12.13 6.03 -11.59
CA ARG A 116 -11.04 5.97 -12.58
C ARG A 116 -10.38 7.32 -12.83
N THR A 117 -11.14 8.41 -12.74
CA THR A 117 -10.78 9.73 -13.25
C THR A 117 -10.72 10.75 -12.12
N GLN A 118 -9.76 11.66 -12.18
CA GLN A 118 -9.61 12.79 -11.28
C GLN A 118 -10.01 14.07 -12.01
N TYR A 119 -10.73 14.95 -11.30
CA TYR A 119 -11.25 16.19 -11.83
C TYR A 119 -10.78 17.36 -10.98
N TYR A 120 -10.29 18.42 -11.63
CA TYR A 120 -9.91 19.67 -11.00
C TYR A 120 -10.81 20.77 -11.55
N TYR A 121 -11.36 21.61 -10.66
CA TYR A 121 -12.30 22.66 -11.00
C TYR A 121 -11.77 23.99 -10.50
N TRP A 122 -11.64 24.94 -11.42
CA TRP A 122 -11.37 26.32 -11.09
C TRP A 122 -12.70 27.06 -11.07
N VAL A 123 -12.91 27.86 -10.03
CA VAL A 123 -14.11 28.67 -9.85
C VAL A 123 -13.66 30.09 -9.56
N ASP A 124 -14.06 31.05 -10.41
CA ASP A 124 -13.75 32.47 -10.21
C ASP A 124 -14.76 33.12 -9.24
N GLU A 125 -14.54 34.42 -8.96
CA GLU A 125 -15.39 35.21 -8.07
C GLU A 125 -16.84 35.34 -8.56
N ASN A 126 -17.07 35.19 -9.87
CA ASN A 126 -18.38 35.26 -10.49
C ASN A 126 -19.09 33.89 -10.53
N GLY A 127 -18.46 32.86 -9.99
CA GLY A 127 -18.99 31.50 -10.00
C GLY A 127 -18.81 30.77 -11.34
N LYS A 128 -18.03 31.32 -12.29
CA LYS A 128 -17.70 30.62 -13.53
C LYS A 128 -16.79 29.44 -13.24
N VAL A 129 -17.17 28.27 -13.74
CA VAL A 129 -16.46 26.99 -13.50
C VAL A 129 -15.76 26.54 -14.77
N ALA A 130 -14.48 26.18 -14.66
CA ALA A 130 -13.74 25.45 -15.67
C ALA A 130 -13.19 24.15 -15.11
N ARG A 131 -13.18 23.09 -15.92
CA ARG A 131 -12.81 21.75 -15.48
C ARG A 131 -11.61 21.19 -16.24
N MET A 132 -10.63 20.68 -15.53
CA MET A 132 -9.55 19.85 -16.06
C MET A 132 -9.77 18.39 -15.62
N VAL A 133 -9.45 17.46 -16.50
CA VAL A 133 -9.57 16.02 -16.25
C VAL A 133 -8.18 15.39 -16.32
N TYR A 134 -7.82 14.67 -15.29
CA TYR A 134 -6.62 13.85 -15.25
C TYR A 134 -7.02 12.38 -15.31
N ASP A 135 -6.69 11.74 -16.42
CA ASP A 135 -7.00 10.32 -16.69
C ASP A 135 -5.83 9.38 -16.41
N GLY A 136 -4.69 9.93 -15.99
CA GLY A 136 -3.49 9.15 -15.68
C GLY A 136 -2.74 8.61 -16.90
N GLN A 137 -3.23 8.88 -18.12
CA GLN A 137 -2.59 8.35 -19.33
C GLN A 137 -1.27 9.10 -19.63
N LYS A 138 -0.17 8.38 -19.46
CA LYS A 138 1.16 8.78 -19.96
C LYS A 138 1.35 8.12 -21.33
N GLY A 139 1.24 8.87 -22.42
CA GLY A 139 1.47 8.33 -23.75
C GLY A 139 0.78 9.10 -24.88
N LYS A 140 0.73 8.52 -26.06
CA LYS A 140 0.02 9.09 -27.21
C LYS A 140 -1.48 9.02 -26.95
N VAL A 141 -2.05 10.16 -26.62
CA VAL A 141 -3.50 10.34 -26.44
C VAL A 141 -4.17 10.38 -27.83
N PRO A 142 -5.31 9.71 -28.06
CA PRO A 142 -6.08 9.81 -29.29
C PRO A 142 -6.35 11.26 -29.69
N TYR A 143 -6.47 11.53 -30.99
CA TYR A 143 -6.60 12.91 -31.48
C TYR A 143 -7.84 13.64 -30.91
N GLU A 144 -8.96 12.95 -30.79
CA GLU A 144 -10.19 13.49 -30.20
C GLU A 144 -10.01 13.91 -28.73
N ASP A 145 -9.31 13.10 -27.94
CA ASP A 145 -8.98 13.42 -26.56
C ASP A 145 -8.01 14.59 -26.44
N GLN A 146 -7.09 14.75 -27.43
CA GLN A 146 -6.20 15.90 -27.49
C GLN A 146 -6.97 17.19 -27.75
N LEU A 147 -7.96 17.18 -28.63
CA LEU A 147 -8.82 18.35 -28.90
C LEU A 147 -9.64 18.72 -27.67
N LEU A 148 -10.22 17.75 -27.01
CA LEU A 148 -10.97 17.96 -25.78
C LEU A 148 -10.10 18.52 -24.66
N ARG A 149 -8.87 18.01 -24.53
CA ARG A 149 -7.87 18.54 -23.60
C ARG A 149 -7.53 20.00 -23.90
N LYS A 150 -7.25 20.34 -25.17
CA LYS A 150 -6.98 21.72 -25.59
C LYS A 150 -8.14 22.64 -25.24
N LYS A 151 -9.38 22.23 -25.51
CA LYS A 151 -10.59 22.99 -25.16
C LYS A 151 -10.64 23.28 -23.66
N ARG A 152 -10.44 22.25 -22.80
CA ARG A 152 -10.43 22.43 -21.35
C ARG A 152 -9.32 23.37 -20.86
N ILE A 153 -8.12 23.28 -21.45
CA ILE A 153 -7.03 24.21 -21.14
C ILE A 153 -7.43 25.64 -21.48
N MET A 154 -8.08 25.84 -22.60
CA MET A 154 -8.57 27.19 -23.00
C MET A 154 -9.64 27.70 -22.04
N GLU A 155 -10.57 26.85 -21.60
CA GLU A 155 -11.59 27.21 -20.62
C GLU A 155 -10.95 27.63 -19.28
N VAL A 156 -9.98 26.87 -18.74
CA VAL A 156 -9.24 27.25 -17.54
C VAL A 156 -8.43 28.53 -17.76
N SER A 157 -7.75 28.67 -18.91
CA SER A 157 -6.98 29.87 -19.25
C SER A 157 -7.84 31.15 -19.22
N GLN A 158 -9.13 31.05 -19.57
CA GLN A 158 -10.06 32.18 -19.48
C GLN A 158 -10.38 32.61 -18.04
N LEU A 159 -10.13 31.78 -17.04
CA LEU A 159 -10.23 32.15 -15.63
C LEU A 159 -8.93 32.79 -15.11
N LEU A 160 -7.80 32.50 -15.78
CA LEU A 160 -6.47 32.97 -15.39
C LEU A 160 -6.02 34.20 -16.21
N VAL A 161 -6.96 35.05 -16.60
CA VAL A 161 -6.71 36.17 -17.55
C VAL A 161 -5.74 37.24 -17.05
N LYS A 162 -5.59 37.40 -15.72
CA LYS A 162 -4.72 38.41 -15.13
C LYS A 162 -3.23 38.01 -15.11
N SER A 163 -2.89 36.78 -15.50
CA SER A 163 -1.52 36.30 -15.58
C SER A 163 -1.24 35.54 -16.87
N ALA A 164 -0.54 36.17 -17.80
CA ALA A 164 -0.10 35.53 -19.04
C ALA A 164 0.87 34.35 -18.75
N ASP A 165 1.69 34.45 -17.69
CA ASP A 165 2.59 33.40 -17.28
C ASP A 165 1.83 32.16 -16.78
N ALA A 166 0.82 32.35 -15.93
CA ALA A 166 -0.04 31.25 -15.48
C ALA A 166 -0.74 30.55 -16.64
N GLN A 167 -1.23 31.31 -17.62
CA GLN A 167 -1.83 30.76 -18.84
C GLN A 167 -0.82 29.93 -19.64
N GLN A 168 0.41 30.44 -19.83
CA GLN A 168 1.46 29.71 -20.55
C GLN A 168 1.90 28.44 -19.82
N ARG A 169 2.06 28.51 -18.51
CA ARG A 169 2.43 27.35 -17.65
C ARG A 169 1.37 26.27 -17.68
N LEU A 170 0.08 26.63 -17.75
CA LEU A 170 -0.99 25.66 -17.83
C LEU A 170 -0.88 24.71 -19.03
N TRP A 171 -0.33 25.17 -20.15
CA TRP A 171 -0.06 24.33 -21.33
C TRP A 171 1.09 23.35 -21.16
N LYS A 172 2.01 23.63 -20.22
CA LYS A 172 3.23 22.85 -19.98
C LYS A 172 3.15 21.96 -18.73
N THR A 173 2.12 22.12 -17.92
CA THR A 173 1.97 21.39 -16.65
C THR A 173 1.61 19.92 -16.88
N ASN A 174 2.00 19.06 -15.95
CA ASN A 174 1.66 17.63 -15.95
C ASN A 174 0.24 17.32 -15.41
N TYR A 175 -0.54 18.34 -15.09
CA TYR A 175 -1.87 18.24 -14.49
C TYR A 175 -1.92 17.40 -13.20
N SER A 176 -0.80 17.28 -12.49
CA SER A 176 -0.78 16.73 -11.13
C SER A 176 -1.43 17.71 -10.16
N ALA A 177 -1.96 17.20 -9.05
CA ALA A 177 -2.53 18.06 -8.01
C ALA A 177 -1.55 19.13 -7.54
N THR A 178 -0.28 18.76 -7.36
CA THR A 178 0.78 19.68 -6.92
C THR A 178 1.01 20.80 -7.93
N ASP A 179 1.20 20.45 -9.22
CA ASP A 179 1.47 21.43 -10.26
C ASP A 179 0.30 22.40 -10.43
N LEU A 180 -0.94 21.90 -10.36
CA LEU A 180 -2.15 22.73 -10.49
C LEU A 180 -2.36 23.64 -9.28
N MET A 181 -2.04 23.14 -8.08
CA MET A 181 -2.07 23.95 -6.85
C MET A 181 -1.00 25.04 -6.87
N ASP A 182 0.22 24.72 -7.26
CA ASP A 182 1.32 25.69 -7.34
C ASP A 182 1.01 26.79 -8.36
N LEU A 183 0.50 26.41 -9.54
CA LEU A 183 0.08 27.36 -10.56
C LEU A 183 -1.05 28.27 -10.06
N THR A 184 -2.06 27.71 -9.40
CA THR A 184 -3.20 28.49 -8.91
C THR A 184 -2.80 29.38 -7.74
N ARG A 185 -1.88 28.93 -6.86
CA ARG A 185 -1.35 29.72 -5.77
C ARG A 185 -0.60 30.93 -6.29
N GLU A 186 0.34 30.75 -7.22
CA GLU A 186 1.10 31.84 -7.83
C GLU A 186 0.20 32.84 -8.54
N TYR A 187 -0.84 32.36 -9.26
CA TYR A 187 -1.86 33.23 -9.82
C TYR A 187 -2.57 34.07 -8.75
N ASN A 188 -3.02 33.43 -7.67
CA ASN A 188 -3.70 34.10 -6.58
C ASN A 188 -2.79 35.11 -5.85
N GLU A 189 -1.50 34.80 -5.66
CA GLU A 189 -0.51 35.71 -5.06
C GLU A 189 -0.34 37.02 -5.87
N THR A 190 -0.42 36.93 -7.20
CA THR A 190 -0.39 38.13 -8.06
C THR A 190 -1.71 38.89 -8.08
N TYR A 191 -2.81 38.23 -7.73
CA TYR A 191 -4.16 38.81 -7.78
C TYR A 191 -4.58 39.44 -6.44
N CYS A 192 -4.21 38.80 -5.31
CA CYS A 192 -4.62 39.20 -3.99
C CYS A 192 -3.72 40.33 -3.48
N THR A 193 -4.25 41.55 -3.49
CA THR A 193 -3.53 42.73 -2.98
C THR A 193 -3.66 42.89 -1.46
N ASN A 194 -4.67 42.26 -0.84
CA ASN A 194 -4.93 42.36 0.59
C ASN A 194 -4.83 41.00 1.28
N ALA A 195 -4.16 40.97 2.44
CA ALA A 195 -3.87 39.73 3.20
C ALA A 195 -5.10 38.94 3.70
N GLY A 196 -6.32 39.46 3.52
CA GLY A 196 -7.57 38.79 3.91
C GLY A 196 -8.36 38.14 2.77
N GLU A 197 -8.02 38.42 1.52
CA GLU A 197 -8.80 38.00 0.35
C GLU A 197 -8.43 36.59 -0.16
N CYS A 198 -7.17 36.16 0.09
CA CYS A 198 -6.68 34.84 -0.29
C CYS A 198 -6.34 34.01 0.95
N VAL A 199 -7.25 33.15 1.33
CA VAL A 199 -7.00 32.16 2.38
C VAL A 199 -6.44 30.90 1.74
N GLN A 200 -5.15 30.67 1.93
CA GLN A 200 -4.55 29.38 1.61
C GLN A 200 -4.85 28.42 2.78
N PHE A 201 -5.60 27.38 2.49
CA PHE A 201 -5.69 26.27 3.42
C PHE A 201 -4.29 25.66 3.47
N LYS A 202 -3.67 25.57 4.66
CA LYS A 202 -2.38 24.92 4.85
C LYS A 202 -2.55 23.44 4.52
N PHE A 203 -2.29 23.14 3.27
CA PHE A 203 -2.35 21.80 2.72
C PHE A 203 -0.92 21.29 2.57
N ASP A 204 -0.56 20.27 3.34
CA ASP A 204 0.70 19.57 3.14
C ASP A 204 0.50 18.47 2.07
N ALA A 205 0.70 18.86 0.80
CA ALA A 205 0.55 17.96 -0.34
C ALA A 205 1.45 16.71 -0.20
N LYS A 206 2.63 16.86 0.42
CA LYS A 206 3.54 15.74 0.67
C LYS A 206 2.96 14.72 1.65
N LYS A 207 2.29 15.19 2.72
CA LYS A 207 1.63 14.28 3.67
C LYS A 207 0.37 13.64 3.09
N LYS A 208 -0.34 14.33 2.20
CA LYS A 208 -1.58 13.83 1.62
C LYS A 208 -1.39 12.67 0.64
N TYR A 209 -0.35 12.76 -0.20
CA TYR A 209 -0.09 11.78 -1.27
C TYR A 209 1.13 10.90 -0.99
N GLY A 210 1.81 11.11 0.12
CA GLY A 210 3.03 10.39 0.47
C GLY A 210 2.77 8.90 0.71
N ILE A 211 3.56 8.06 0.07
CA ILE A 211 3.75 6.69 0.51
C ILE A 211 4.63 6.77 1.75
N MET A 212 4.15 6.27 2.87
CA MET A 212 4.99 6.08 4.05
C MET A 212 5.79 4.80 3.86
N VAL A 213 7.10 4.93 3.90
CA VAL A 213 8.02 3.80 3.82
C VAL A 213 8.63 3.61 5.20
N ARG A 214 8.57 2.38 5.70
CA ARG A 214 9.18 1.98 6.96
C ARG A 214 10.15 0.84 6.67
N PHE A 215 11.41 1.04 6.98
CA PHE A 215 12.44 0.01 6.81
C PHE A 215 12.42 -0.96 7.97
N ARG A 216 12.87 -2.18 7.71
CA ARG A 216 12.86 -3.27 8.67
C ARG A 216 14.11 -4.11 8.54
N ALA A 217 14.69 -4.50 9.68
CA ALA A 217 15.69 -5.55 9.79
C ALA A 217 15.13 -6.65 10.69
N GLU A 218 15.37 -7.91 10.33
CA GLU A 218 14.81 -9.08 11.02
C GLU A 218 15.85 -10.19 11.10
N ALA A 219 15.90 -10.90 12.23
CA ALA A 219 16.76 -12.07 12.42
C ALA A 219 16.00 -13.13 13.21
N GLY A 220 16.30 -14.39 12.95
CA GLY A 220 15.61 -15.48 13.62
C GLY A 220 16.12 -16.87 13.24
N LEU A 221 15.30 -17.86 13.50
CA LEU A 221 15.55 -19.25 13.19
C LEU A 221 14.52 -19.77 12.18
N ASN A 222 15.03 -20.49 11.18
CA ASN A 222 14.23 -21.26 10.23
C ASN A 222 14.32 -22.73 10.58
N PHE A 223 13.17 -23.37 10.67
CA PHE A 223 13.03 -24.84 10.74
C PHE A 223 12.65 -25.30 9.33
N ASN A 224 13.65 -25.78 8.60
CA ASN A 224 13.53 -26.12 7.19
C ASN A 224 13.25 -27.62 7.03
N THR A 225 12.37 -27.97 6.11
CA THR A 225 12.22 -29.31 5.55
C THR A 225 12.55 -29.21 4.07
N VAL A 226 13.61 -29.89 3.64
CA VAL A 226 14.04 -29.93 2.24
C VAL A 226 13.76 -31.33 1.70
N ARG A 227 13.09 -31.41 0.57
CA ARG A 227 12.79 -32.65 -0.13
C ARG A 227 13.46 -32.66 -1.50
N ASN A 228 14.27 -33.65 -1.74
CA ASN A 228 14.93 -33.86 -3.03
C ASN A 228 14.43 -35.15 -3.65
N LYS A 229 14.28 -35.18 -4.97
CA LYS A 229 13.90 -36.39 -5.69
C LYS A 229 15.13 -37.18 -6.10
N HIS A 230 15.10 -38.48 -5.87
CA HIS A 230 16.13 -39.40 -6.30
C HIS A 230 16.19 -39.48 -7.84
N TYR A 231 17.42 -39.53 -8.43
CA TYR A 231 17.59 -39.55 -9.87
C TYR A 231 17.01 -40.78 -10.57
N THR A 232 17.07 -41.93 -9.91
CA THR A 232 16.69 -43.25 -10.47
C THR A 232 15.38 -43.77 -9.84
N GLY A 233 14.81 -43.08 -8.88
CA GLY A 233 13.74 -43.61 -8.05
C GLY A 233 12.49 -42.74 -7.94
N GLU A 234 11.43 -43.35 -7.47
CA GLU A 234 10.19 -42.69 -7.11
C GLU A 234 10.24 -42.05 -5.72
N ASN A 235 11.31 -42.29 -4.96
CA ASN A 235 11.44 -41.89 -3.56
C ASN A 235 11.99 -40.48 -3.41
N TRP A 236 11.43 -39.77 -2.44
CA TRP A 236 11.91 -38.45 -1.99
C TRP A 236 12.75 -38.63 -0.75
N ILE A 237 13.90 -37.93 -0.68
CA ILE A 237 14.66 -37.77 0.55
C ILE A 237 14.16 -36.49 1.23
N GLU A 238 13.87 -36.57 2.50
CA GLU A 238 13.39 -35.47 3.31
C GLU A 238 14.36 -35.23 4.45
N THR A 239 15.00 -34.05 4.45
CA THR A 239 15.92 -33.65 5.48
C THR A 239 15.40 -32.44 6.24
N ASN A 240 15.52 -32.47 7.55
CA ASN A 240 15.12 -31.37 8.43
C ASN A 240 16.36 -30.68 9.01
N CYS A 241 16.38 -29.34 8.93
CA CYS A 241 17.46 -28.55 9.52
C CYS A 241 16.93 -27.27 10.16
N ALA A 242 17.57 -26.87 11.26
CA ALA A 242 17.33 -25.57 11.90
C ALA A 242 18.50 -24.65 11.63
N THR A 243 18.24 -23.48 11.04
CA THR A 243 19.27 -22.55 10.60
C THR A 243 18.91 -21.11 10.92
N PRO A 244 19.87 -20.24 11.26
CA PRO A 244 19.61 -18.83 11.42
C PRO A 244 19.29 -18.18 10.06
N TYR A 245 18.47 -17.11 10.10
CA TYR A 245 18.24 -16.24 8.98
C TYR A 245 18.41 -14.77 9.37
N PHE A 246 18.75 -13.96 8.38
CA PHE A 246 18.77 -12.52 8.46
C PHE A 246 17.99 -11.93 7.30
N GLY A 247 17.31 -10.82 7.55
CA GLY A 247 16.55 -10.17 6.49
C GLY A 247 16.44 -8.67 6.67
N ILE A 248 16.28 -8.00 5.53
CA ILE A 248 15.97 -6.58 5.45
C ILE A 248 14.73 -6.39 4.57
N GLY A 249 13.92 -5.41 4.88
CA GLY A 249 12.69 -5.19 4.14
C GLY A 249 12.14 -3.79 4.27
N ALA A 250 11.04 -3.55 3.58
CA ALA A 250 10.32 -2.29 3.65
C ALA A 250 8.81 -2.54 3.63
N ASP A 251 8.11 -1.75 4.43
CA ASP A 251 6.65 -1.70 4.49
C ASP A 251 6.20 -0.39 3.83
N PHE A 252 5.36 -0.50 2.81
CA PHE A 252 4.79 0.63 2.09
C PHE A 252 3.34 0.80 2.51
N THR A 253 3.05 1.92 3.15
CA THR A 253 1.69 2.30 3.56
C THR A 253 1.24 3.50 2.78
N ILE A 254 0.03 3.45 2.24
CA ILE A 254 -0.63 4.60 1.65
C ILE A 254 -1.73 5.04 2.63
N PRO A 255 -1.46 5.98 3.55
CA PRO A 255 -2.38 6.33 4.64
C PRO A 255 -3.73 6.84 4.16
N ARG A 256 -3.76 7.40 2.95
CA ARG A 256 -4.98 7.85 2.29
C ARG A 256 -5.88 6.70 1.85
N PHE A 257 -5.30 5.54 1.56
CA PHE A 257 -6.04 4.36 1.15
C PHE A 257 -6.42 3.51 2.37
N SER A 258 -5.45 3.21 3.20
CA SER A 258 -5.64 2.44 4.44
C SER A 258 -4.47 2.64 5.39
N LYS A 259 -4.73 2.70 6.69
CA LYS A 259 -3.68 2.66 7.73
C LYS A 259 -3.35 1.24 8.17
N ILE A 260 -4.22 0.30 7.87
CA ILE A 260 -4.07 -1.10 8.30
C ILE A 260 -3.51 -2.00 7.20
N LEU A 261 -3.70 -1.63 5.92
CA LEU A 261 -3.20 -2.39 4.79
C LEU A 261 -1.85 -1.82 4.34
N ASN A 262 -0.84 -2.66 4.33
CA ASN A 262 0.51 -2.35 3.85
C ASN A 262 0.88 -3.30 2.72
N LEU A 263 1.78 -2.87 1.84
CA LEU A 263 2.53 -3.76 0.97
C LEU A 263 3.89 -3.99 1.62
N GLU A 264 4.24 -5.23 1.88
CA GLU A 264 5.54 -5.58 2.49
C GLU A 264 6.47 -6.22 1.48
N THR A 265 7.74 -5.86 1.57
CA THR A 265 8.84 -6.56 0.89
C THR A 265 9.83 -7.04 1.94
N MET A 266 10.42 -8.21 1.72
CA MET A 266 11.44 -8.76 2.61
C MET A 266 12.46 -9.56 1.80
N LEU A 267 13.72 -9.23 1.95
CA LEU A 267 14.84 -10.00 1.40
C LEU A 267 15.52 -10.71 2.56
N THR A 268 15.53 -12.03 2.54
CA THR A 268 16.14 -12.85 3.59
C THR A 268 17.27 -13.69 3.04
N LEU A 269 18.28 -13.87 3.85
CA LEU A 269 19.40 -14.78 3.61
C LEU A 269 19.42 -15.84 4.71
N ASN A 270 19.43 -17.10 4.31
CA ASN A 270 19.61 -18.21 5.23
C ASN A 270 20.53 -19.27 4.62
N LYS A 271 21.07 -20.12 5.49
CA LYS A 271 21.88 -21.27 5.09
C LYS A 271 21.05 -22.52 5.34
N LYS A 272 20.97 -23.41 4.37
CA LYS A 272 20.32 -24.71 4.51
C LYS A 272 21.37 -25.79 4.41
N SER A 273 21.32 -26.79 5.31
CA SER A 273 22.21 -27.94 5.31
C SER A 273 21.42 -29.15 5.76
N GLY A 274 21.85 -30.31 5.32
CA GLY A 274 21.25 -31.58 5.73
C GLY A 274 22.21 -32.72 5.51
N GLU A 275 22.07 -33.73 6.33
CA GLU A 275 22.81 -35.00 6.25
C GLU A 275 21.79 -36.13 6.31
N GLU A 276 22.00 -37.17 5.53
CA GLU A 276 21.17 -38.36 5.51
C GLU A 276 21.98 -39.59 5.15
N ASP A 277 21.70 -40.69 5.80
CA ASP A 277 22.33 -41.99 5.51
C ASP A 277 21.46 -42.78 4.55
N GLU A 278 21.98 -43.09 3.37
CA GLU A 278 21.36 -44.01 2.44
C GLU A 278 21.97 -45.41 2.56
N THR A 279 21.11 -46.42 2.68
CA THR A 279 21.54 -47.82 2.65
C THR A 279 21.18 -48.40 1.29
N ASP A 280 22.19 -48.82 0.52
CA ASP A 280 21.98 -49.49 -0.76
C ASP A 280 21.45 -50.95 -0.58
N TYR A 281 21.08 -51.56 -1.72
CA TYR A 281 20.55 -52.93 -1.74
C TYR A 281 21.56 -53.99 -1.29
N LEU A 282 22.83 -53.63 -1.13
CA LEU A 282 23.91 -54.46 -0.63
C LEU A 282 24.16 -54.24 0.90
N GLY A 283 23.38 -53.37 1.52
CA GLY A 283 23.54 -52.99 2.93
C GLY A 283 24.67 -52.01 3.22
N LYS A 284 25.27 -51.37 2.19
CA LYS A 284 26.27 -50.33 2.36
C LYS A 284 25.59 -49.02 2.71
N VAL A 285 25.94 -48.47 3.85
CA VAL A 285 25.52 -47.13 4.29
C VAL A 285 26.46 -46.08 3.70
N THR A 286 25.85 -45.09 3.02
CA THR A 286 26.60 -43.92 2.50
C THR A 286 25.97 -42.67 3.11
N ASN A 287 26.78 -41.90 3.84
CA ASN A 287 26.36 -40.61 4.38
C ASN A 287 26.38 -39.58 3.26
N MET A 288 25.27 -38.90 3.05
CA MET A 288 25.10 -37.85 2.06
C MET A 288 24.90 -36.53 2.77
N SER A 289 25.55 -35.49 2.31
CA SER A 289 25.38 -34.17 2.84
C SER A 289 25.18 -33.10 1.77
N PHE A 290 24.44 -32.05 2.10
CA PHE A 290 24.32 -30.87 1.27
C PHE A 290 24.36 -29.61 2.14
N GLU A 291 24.88 -28.56 1.53
CA GLU A 291 24.91 -27.21 2.10
C GLU A 291 24.71 -26.19 0.99
N TYR A 292 23.84 -25.21 1.20
CA TYR A 292 23.69 -24.06 0.31
C TYR A 292 23.15 -22.83 1.03
N TYR A 293 23.37 -21.67 0.43
CA TYR A 293 22.76 -20.42 0.82
C TYR A 293 21.51 -20.19 0.01
N ASP A 294 20.48 -19.64 0.64
CA ASP A 294 19.17 -19.35 0.07
C ASP A 294 18.86 -17.88 0.25
N LEU A 295 18.84 -17.14 -0.86
CA LEU A 295 18.43 -15.75 -0.90
C LEU A 295 16.97 -15.70 -1.33
N GLU A 296 16.10 -15.21 -0.45
CA GLU A 296 14.65 -15.23 -0.64
C GLU A 296 14.08 -13.82 -0.64
N LEU A 297 13.29 -13.48 -1.66
CA LEU A 297 12.51 -12.25 -1.76
C LEU A 297 11.02 -12.56 -1.55
N GLN A 298 10.43 -11.98 -0.53
CA GLN A 298 9.00 -12.01 -0.24
C GLN A 298 8.35 -10.69 -0.64
N LEU A 299 7.17 -10.78 -1.26
CA LEU A 299 6.36 -9.62 -1.64
C LEU A 299 4.87 -9.94 -1.45
N GLY A 300 4.16 -9.12 -0.70
CA GLY A 300 2.73 -9.30 -0.52
C GLY A 300 2.08 -8.31 0.44
N PRO A 301 0.75 -8.36 0.56
CA PRO A 301 0.00 -7.56 1.51
C PRO A 301 0.22 -8.01 2.96
N ALA A 302 0.14 -7.03 3.85
CA ALA A 302 0.06 -7.23 5.29
C ALA A 302 -1.07 -6.39 5.89
N LEU A 303 -1.85 -7.01 6.77
CA LEU A 303 -2.90 -6.36 7.55
C LEU A 303 -2.39 -6.15 8.96
N ARG A 304 -2.21 -4.89 9.36
CA ARG A 304 -1.83 -4.48 10.70
C ARG A 304 -3.06 -4.01 11.45
N LEU A 305 -3.45 -4.74 12.47
CA LEU A 305 -4.62 -4.46 13.29
C LEU A 305 -4.29 -3.42 14.38
N LEU A 306 -5.33 -2.82 14.96
CA LEU A 306 -5.23 -1.87 16.08
C LEU A 306 -4.26 -0.69 15.83
N PRO A 307 -4.45 0.13 14.78
CA PRO A 307 -3.49 1.16 14.37
C PRO A 307 -3.27 2.25 15.43
N ASN A 308 -4.16 2.40 16.40
CA ASN A 308 -4.07 3.39 17.49
C ASN A 308 -3.57 2.80 18.82
N SER A 309 -3.16 1.53 18.85
CA SER A 309 -2.58 0.86 20.03
C SER A 309 -1.06 0.97 20.02
N LYS A 310 -0.43 0.65 21.17
CA LYS A 310 1.02 0.41 21.21
C LYS A 310 1.41 -0.98 20.71
N ILE A 311 0.44 -1.88 20.61
CA ILE A 311 0.62 -3.26 20.17
C ILE A 311 -0.23 -3.45 18.93
N HIS A 312 0.43 -3.79 17.82
CA HIS A 312 -0.19 -3.96 16.50
C HIS A 312 -0.04 -5.40 16.03
N PRO A 313 -0.99 -6.29 16.31
CA PRO A 313 -1.02 -7.60 15.69
C PRO A 313 -1.11 -7.47 14.17
N PHE A 314 -0.44 -8.35 13.45
CA PHE A 314 -0.52 -8.35 11.98
C PHE A 314 -0.56 -9.76 11.43
N VAL A 315 -1.11 -9.87 10.23
CA VAL A 315 -1.01 -11.03 9.36
C VAL A 315 -0.47 -10.59 8.00
N ARG A 316 0.37 -11.41 7.39
CA ARG A 316 0.98 -11.13 6.10
C ARG A 316 0.99 -12.38 5.22
N GLY A 317 1.02 -12.20 3.90
CA GLY A 317 1.15 -13.32 2.99
C GLY A 317 1.34 -12.84 1.56
N GLY A 318 1.89 -13.70 0.72
CA GLY A 318 2.17 -13.31 -0.65
C GLY A 318 3.04 -14.33 -1.38
N LEU A 319 3.69 -13.82 -2.41
CA LEU A 319 4.62 -14.58 -3.23
C LEU A 319 6.02 -14.54 -2.63
N SER A 320 6.72 -15.65 -2.77
CA SER A 320 8.12 -15.79 -2.43
C SER A 320 8.89 -16.32 -3.63
N VAL A 321 10.04 -15.71 -3.90
CA VAL A 321 11.00 -16.14 -4.91
C VAL A 321 12.32 -16.33 -4.20
N ASN A 322 12.95 -17.47 -4.40
CA ASN A 322 14.27 -17.71 -3.83
C ASN A 322 15.27 -18.15 -4.87
N GLU A 323 16.55 -17.92 -4.57
CA GLU A 323 17.69 -18.34 -5.35
C GLU A 323 18.71 -19.05 -4.45
N MET A 324 19.11 -20.25 -4.88
CA MET A 324 20.12 -21.04 -4.18
C MET A 324 21.51 -20.78 -4.76
N PHE A 325 22.50 -20.57 -3.91
CA PHE A 325 23.89 -20.36 -4.33
C PHE A 325 24.88 -21.01 -3.34
N GLY A 326 26.13 -21.15 -3.77
CA GLY A 326 27.19 -21.76 -2.94
C GLY A 326 26.91 -23.23 -2.58
N ILE A 327 26.30 -23.98 -3.50
CA ILE A 327 25.87 -25.35 -3.27
C ILE A 327 27.09 -26.25 -3.17
N LYS A 328 27.18 -26.99 -2.05
CA LYS A 328 28.16 -28.05 -1.81
C LYS A 328 27.42 -29.34 -1.54
N THR A 329 27.89 -30.43 -2.10
CA THR A 329 27.30 -31.75 -1.91
C THR A 329 28.42 -32.79 -1.76
N GLU A 330 28.22 -33.73 -0.86
CA GLU A 330 29.11 -34.89 -0.68
C GLU A 330 28.30 -36.18 -0.85
N ASN A 331 28.83 -37.12 -1.59
CA ASN A 331 28.25 -38.44 -1.89
C ASN A 331 26.82 -38.37 -2.47
N MET A 332 26.44 -37.27 -3.12
CA MET A 332 25.11 -37.07 -3.69
C MET A 332 25.07 -37.23 -5.21
N ASP A 333 25.97 -38.05 -5.79
CA ASP A 333 26.06 -38.24 -7.24
C ASP A 333 24.74 -38.76 -7.86
N HIS A 334 23.92 -39.45 -7.09
CA HIS A 334 22.60 -39.95 -7.49
C HIS A 334 21.45 -39.00 -7.14
N TYR A 335 21.74 -37.93 -6.36
CA TYR A 335 20.76 -36.93 -5.96
C TYR A 335 21.09 -35.61 -6.60
N LYS A 336 20.10 -34.96 -7.14
CA LYS A 336 20.31 -33.65 -7.78
C LYS A 336 19.73 -32.54 -6.90
N ILE A 337 20.62 -31.78 -6.26
CA ILE A 337 20.29 -30.45 -5.74
C ILE A 337 20.79 -29.45 -6.76
N GLY A 338 19.95 -29.11 -7.73
CA GLY A 338 20.35 -28.24 -8.82
C GLY A 338 21.32 -28.91 -9.81
N ARG A 339 21.23 -28.60 -11.08
CA ARG A 339 22.11 -29.13 -12.10
C ARG A 339 23.46 -28.41 -12.04
N HIS A 340 24.57 -29.13 -12.10
CA HIS A 340 25.94 -28.66 -12.33
C HIS A 340 26.28 -27.22 -11.94
N GLU A 341 27.43 -27.00 -11.33
CA GLU A 341 27.99 -25.70 -10.89
C GLU A 341 27.98 -24.56 -11.94
N GLN A 342 27.58 -24.80 -13.16
CA GLN A 342 27.66 -23.85 -14.27
C GLN A 342 26.32 -23.33 -14.80
N ASP A 343 25.14 -23.85 -14.35
CA ASP A 343 23.87 -23.42 -14.93
C ASP A 343 23.05 -22.57 -13.96
N PHE A 344 23.22 -21.25 -14.08
CA PHE A 344 22.54 -20.22 -13.26
C PHE A 344 21.02 -20.19 -13.44
N ARG A 345 20.47 -20.87 -14.44
CA ARG A 345 19.06 -20.76 -14.82
C ARG A 345 18.09 -21.61 -13.99
N THR A 346 18.58 -22.58 -13.24
CA THR A 346 17.75 -23.61 -12.58
C THR A 346 17.70 -23.53 -11.07
N ARG A 347 18.22 -22.45 -10.48
CA ARG A 347 18.34 -22.28 -9.04
C ARG A 347 17.21 -21.46 -8.41
N MET A 348 16.32 -20.89 -9.23
CA MET A 348 15.21 -20.08 -8.75
C MET A 348 14.01 -20.96 -8.42
N GLY A 349 13.46 -20.73 -7.22
CA GLY A 349 12.23 -21.34 -6.77
C GLY A 349 11.13 -20.31 -6.62
N LEU A 350 9.91 -20.73 -6.93
CA LEU A 350 8.70 -19.96 -6.70
C LEU A 350 7.89 -20.58 -5.56
N GLY A 351 7.29 -19.75 -4.75
CA GLY A 351 6.50 -20.19 -3.62
C GLY A 351 5.57 -19.13 -3.04
N PHE A 352 5.04 -19.49 -1.90
CA PHE A 352 4.14 -18.63 -1.13
C PHE A 352 4.64 -18.54 0.30
N TYR A 353 4.38 -17.39 0.93
CA TYR A 353 4.57 -17.25 2.36
C TYR A 353 3.27 -16.80 3.04
N LEU A 354 3.14 -17.20 4.29
CA LEU A 354 2.11 -16.75 5.21
C LEU A 354 2.77 -16.50 6.56
N GLY A 355 2.44 -15.38 7.19
CA GLY A 355 3.02 -15.03 8.48
C GLY A 355 2.06 -14.26 9.35
N ALA A 356 2.34 -14.30 10.64
CA ALA A 356 1.63 -13.53 11.65
C ALA A 356 2.61 -13.07 12.72
N GLY A 357 2.28 -11.99 13.40
CA GLY A 357 3.13 -11.45 14.43
C GLY A 357 2.56 -10.24 15.13
N VAL A 358 3.40 -9.57 15.89
CA VAL A 358 3.07 -8.38 16.66
C VAL A 358 4.17 -7.35 16.50
N ASP A 359 3.80 -6.12 16.17
CA ASP A 359 4.66 -4.94 16.26
C ASP A 359 4.38 -4.22 17.58
N ILE A 360 5.40 -3.99 18.38
CA ILE A 360 5.33 -3.28 19.66
C ILE A 360 5.97 -1.91 19.46
N ALA A 361 5.18 -0.84 19.56
CA ALA A 361 5.67 0.53 19.37
C ALA A 361 6.57 0.97 20.53
N VAL A 362 7.76 1.47 20.18
CA VAL A 362 8.76 2.01 21.11
C VAL A 362 9.22 3.36 20.57
N GLY A 363 8.60 4.44 21.04
CA GLY A 363 8.83 5.78 20.50
C GLY A 363 8.42 5.91 19.03
N SER A 364 9.35 6.32 18.17
CA SER A 364 9.17 6.42 16.71
C SER A 364 9.39 5.09 15.98
N HIS A 365 9.86 4.06 16.67
CA HIS A 365 10.25 2.76 16.12
C HIS A 365 9.31 1.66 16.62
N SER A 366 9.48 0.45 16.14
CA SER A 366 8.80 -0.71 16.71
C SER A 366 9.68 -1.96 16.70
N ILE A 367 9.46 -2.82 17.70
CA ILE A 367 10.02 -4.16 17.77
C ILE A 367 8.96 -5.11 17.23
N ARG A 368 9.36 -5.97 16.30
CA ARG A 368 8.51 -6.99 15.68
C ARG A 368 8.85 -8.36 16.23
N VAL A 369 7.84 -9.13 16.58
CA VAL A 369 7.95 -10.58 16.76
C VAL A 369 7.10 -11.23 15.70
N VAL A 370 7.67 -12.17 14.94
CA VAL A 370 7.03 -12.73 13.77
C VAL A 370 7.24 -14.24 13.67
N ALA A 371 6.21 -14.93 13.21
CA ALA A 371 6.29 -16.31 12.76
C ALA A 371 5.83 -16.40 11.31
N ASN A 372 6.56 -17.13 10.48
CA ASN A 372 6.24 -17.30 9.06
C ASN A 372 6.27 -18.77 8.68
N TYR A 373 5.48 -19.09 7.67
CA TYR A 373 5.54 -20.35 6.94
C TYR A 373 5.77 -20.04 5.47
N VAL A 374 6.76 -20.66 4.86
CA VAL A 374 7.18 -20.42 3.49
C VAL A 374 7.28 -21.75 2.77
N THR A 375 6.93 -21.77 1.49
CA THR A 375 7.12 -22.93 0.63
C THR A 375 7.77 -22.51 -0.67
N HIS A 376 8.70 -23.32 -1.17
CA HIS A 376 9.29 -23.13 -2.50
C HIS A 376 9.26 -24.44 -3.27
N ASN A 377 8.98 -24.33 -4.56
CA ASN A 377 9.13 -25.39 -5.54
C ASN A 377 10.17 -24.93 -6.58
N HIS A 378 11.19 -25.76 -6.75
CA HIS A 378 12.17 -25.60 -7.82
C HIS A 378 11.82 -26.64 -8.85
N ASP A 379 11.23 -26.23 -9.96
CA ASP A 379 10.77 -27.10 -11.03
C ASP A 379 11.69 -26.92 -12.24
N ASP A 380 12.67 -27.82 -12.34
CA ASP A 380 13.46 -27.96 -13.55
C ASP A 380 13.15 -29.34 -14.15
N MET A 381 13.10 -29.46 -15.48
CA MET A 381 12.74 -30.69 -16.19
C MET A 381 13.52 -31.98 -15.75
N ALA A 382 14.58 -31.79 -14.97
CA ALA A 382 15.40 -32.90 -14.48
C ALA A 382 15.43 -33.06 -12.95
N ILE A 383 14.95 -32.07 -12.16
CA ILE A 383 15.12 -32.07 -10.71
C ILE A 383 13.94 -31.37 -10.05
N LEU A 384 13.34 -32.04 -9.10
CA LEU A 384 12.30 -31.47 -8.24
C LEU A 384 12.89 -31.30 -6.84
N THR A 385 13.11 -30.07 -6.42
CA THR A 385 13.42 -29.74 -5.02
C THR A 385 12.25 -28.96 -4.45
N LYS A 386 11.74 -29.44 -3.33
CA LYS A 386 10.67 -28.75 -2.56
C LYS A 386 11.21 -28.38 -1.22
N SER A 387 11.04 -27.14 -0.82
CA SER A 387 11.40 -26.72 0.53
C SER A 387 10.21 -26.10 1.24
N LYS A 388 10.14 -26.35 2.53
CA LYS A 388 9.20 -25.70 3.46
C LYS A 388 10.00 -25.20 4.62
N ALA A 389 9.66 -24.01 5.10
CA ALA A 389 10.29 -23.44 6.28
C ALA A 389 9.22 -22.88 7.20
N PHE A 390 9.35 -23.17 8.48
CA PHE A 390 8.69 -22.43 9.55
C PHE A 390 9.75 -21.57 10.23
N SER A 391 9.51 -20.27 10.34
CA SER A 391 10.48 -19.36 10.94
C SER A 391 9.88 -18.59 12.11
N VAL A 392 10.72 -18.31 13.10
CA VAL A 392 10.42 -17.39 14.19
C VAL A 392 11.53 -16.37 14.26
N GLY A 393 11.18 -15.09 14.33
CA GLY A 393 12.13 -14.01 14.31
C GLY A 393 11.74 -12.81 15.13
N ILE A 394 12.75 -11.99 15.38
CA ILE A 394 12.62 -10.67 15.98
C ILE A 394 13.12 -9.64 14.98
N GLY A 395 12.41 -8.56 14.81
CA GLY A 395 12.75 -7.47 13.92
C GLY A 395 12.70 -6.12 14.59
N PHE A 396 13.41 -5.19 13.98
CA PHE A 396 13.36 -3.77 14.32
C PHE A 396 12.85 -3.00 13.10
N CYS A 397 11.85 -2.14 13.31
CA CYS A 397 11.25 -1.32 12.27
C CYS A 397 11.54 0.16 12.56
N TYR A 398 12.11 0.83 11.57
CA TYR A 398 12.52 2.22 11.61
C TYR A 398 11.63 3.10 10.73
#